data_88fff249ab7a20ae9d095b6116624e2b
#
_entry.id   88fff249ab7a20ae9d095b6116624e2b
#
_cell.length_a   1.000
_cell.length_b   1.000
_cell.length_c   1.000
_cell.angle_alpha   90.00
_cell.angle_beta   90.00
_cell.angle_gamma   90.00
#
_symmetry.space_group_name_H-M   'P 1'
#
loop_
_entity.id
_entity.type
_entity.pdbx_description
1 polymer ?
#
loop_
_entity_poly.entity_id
_entity_poly.type
_entity_poly.pdbx_seq_one_letter_code
_entity_poly.pdbx_strand_id
1 'polypeptide(L)'
;MIETRAENIIKYAETVEEFTVLQYATVNEPEQLENASMMRSIANSINRLVRIGKLQRVRLGVFAKMKYNRWQVVLGEQEKAVYDLIHAQYPLVKVCVYNGETFAPLQHHLAFNQATYIEVERDSVESVFHQLQDAGYEVYCCPDEQMAYNYVDVKKKIVVVKALVSQAPLARQEGYYVPTLEKLLVDIRKDKDFYYMQGIEASYMTDTARQMYVINEQKLRRYAKRRNVAM
;
A
#
# COMPACT_ATOMS: atom_id res chain seq x y z
N MET A 1 3.75 -14.62 34.76
CA MET A 1 3.42 -14.85 33.34
C MET A 1 4.73 -15.16 32.63
N ILE A 2 4.84 -16.30 31.95
CA ILE A 2 6.04 -16.64 31.17
C ILE A 2 5.94 -15.81 29.91
N GLU A 3 6.88 -14.87 29.72
CA GLU A 3 6.97 -14.08 28.49
C GLU A 3 7.23 -14.99 27.29
N THR A 4 6.52 -14.74 26.20
CA THR A 4 6.74 -15.50 24.97
C THR A 4 8.04 -15.06 24.31
N ARG A 5 8.70 -15.95 23.53
CA ARG A 5 9.91 -15.58 22.75
C ARG A 5 9.67 -14.36 21.88
N ALA A 6 8.45 -14.20 21.32
CA ALA A 6 8.10 -13.06 20.48
C ALA A 6 8.15 -11.73 21.26
N GLU A 7 7.66 -11.71 22.49
CA GLU A 7 7.72 -10.54 23.38
C GLU A 7 9.17 -10.19 23.75
N ASN A 8 9.98 -11.20 24.05
CA ASN A 8 11.41 -11.00 24.36
C ASN A 8 12.17 -10.43 23.15
N ILE A 9 11.90 -10.91 21.93
CA ILE A 9 12.52 -10.36 20.72
C ILE A 9 12.12 -8.89 20.52
N ILE A 10 10.85 -8.53 20.75
CA ILE A 10 10.37 -7.14 20.61
C ILE A 10 11.05 -6.26 21.66
N LYS A 11 11.09 -6.68 22.91
CA LYS A 11 11.77 -5.94 24.00
C LYS A 11 13.25 -5.73 23.68
N TYR A 12 13.94 -6.76 23.22
CA TYR A 12 15.35 -6.65 22.81
C TYR A 12 15.53 -5.64 21.66
N ALA A 13 14.66 -5.69 20.65
CA ALA A 13 14.68 -4.73 19.54
C ALA A 13 14.42 -3.27 19.97
N GLU A 14 13.87 -3.03 21.16
CA GLU A 14 13.70 -1.69 21.73
C GLU A 14 14.98 -1.12 22.34
N THR A 15 15.91 -1.99 22.71
CA THR A 15 17.17 -1.61 23.38
C THR A 15 18.33 -1.39 22.40
N VAL A 16 18.17 -1.78 21.13
CA VAL A 16 19.22 -1.70 20.11
C VAL A 16 18.69 -1.06 18.82
N GLU A 17 19.57 -0.41 18.05
CA GLU A 17 19.17 0.15 16.76
C GLU A 17 18.96 -0.95 15.70
N GLU A 18 19.89 -1.88 15.62
CA GLU A 18 19.87 -3.02 14.69
C GLU A 18 20.43 -4.26 15.42
N PHE A 19 19.97 -5.44 14.99
CA PHE A 19 20.48 -6.71 15.55
C PHE A 19 20.41 -7.85 14.52
N THR A 20 21.22 -8.87 14.77
CA THR A 20 21.21 -10.16 14.06
C THR A 20 20.57 -11.23 14.93
N VAL A 21 20.22 -12.37 14.32
CA VAL A 21 19.75 -13.56 15.07
C VAL A 21 20.77 -13.98 16.14
N LEU A 22 22.06 -13.94 15.77
CA LEU A 22 23.15 -14.32 16.68
C LEU A 22 23.25 -13.36 17.87
N GLN A 23 23.19 -12.05 17.66
CA GLN A 23 23.24 -11.06 18.73
C GLN A 23 22.07 -11.21 19.71
N TYR A 24 20.84 -11.41 19.19
CA TYR A 24 19.70 -11.69 20.05
C TYR A 24 19.91 -12.96 20.88
N ALA A 25 20.30 -14.06 20.24
CA ALA A 25 20.51 -15.34 20.91
C ALA A 25 21.61 -15.26 21.97
N THR A 26 22.72 -14.58 21.69
CA THR A 26 23.83 -14.40 22.65
C THR A 26 23.38 -13.71 23.95
N VAL A 27 22.47 -12.74 23.83
CA VAL A 27 21.99 -11.97 25.01
C VAL A 27 20.85 -12.65 25.75
N ASN A 28 19.90 -13.24 25.00
CA ASN A 28 18.60 -13.68 25.58
C ASN A 28 18.45 -15.21 25.68
N GLU A 29 19.16 -15.97 24.87
CA GLU A 29 19.07 -17.45 24.82
C GLU A 29 20.47 -18.07 24.62
N PRO A 30 21.48 -17.75 25.46
CA PRO A 30 22.88 -18.18 25.22
C PRO A 30 23.06 -19.69 25.22
N GLU A 31 22.23 -20.44 25.94
CA GLU A 31 22.23 -21.89 25.96
C GLU A 31 21.80 -22.53 24.64
N GLN A 32 21.23 -21.76 23.72
CA GLN A 32 20.76 -22.24 22.42
C GLN A 32 21.78 -22.03 21.28
N LEU A 33 22.89 -21.36 21.54
CA LEU A 33 23.87 -20.97 20.49
C LEU A 33 24.46 -22.15 19.70
N GLU A 34 24.70 -23.26 20.38
CA GLU A 34 25.24 -24.48 19.76
C GLU A 34 24.16 -25.36 19.13
N ASN A 35 22.89 -25.07 19.37
CA ASN A 35 21.77 -25.84 18.85
C ASN A 35 21.22 -25.24 17.53
N ALA A 36 21.66 -25.82 16.41
CA ALA A 36 21.26 -25.35 15.08
C ALA A 36 19.72 -25.33 14.84
N SER A 37 18.98 -26.27 15.46
CA SER A 37 17.52 -26.33 15.37
C SER A 37 16.87 -25.15 16.10
N MET A 38 17.38 -24.84 17.28
CA MET A 38 16.88 -23.71 18.09
C MET A 38 17.25 -22.36 17.47
N MET A 39 18.45 -22.21 16.93
CA MET A 39 18.84 -21.01 16.18
C MET A 39 17.94 -20.78 14.98
N ARG A 40 17.56 -21.84 14.27
CA ARG A 40 16.57 -21.77 13.17
C ARG A 40 15.18 -21.37 13.68
N SER A 41 14.76 -21.88 14.84
CA SER A 41 13.51 -21.50 15.50
C SER A 41 13.48 -20.02 15.88
N ILE A 42 14.57 -19.47 16.43
CA ILE A 42 14.72 -18.03 16.70
C ILE A 42 14.60 -17.21 15.41
N ALA A 43 15.30 -17.60 14.36
CA ALA A 43 15.25 -16.95 13.07
C ALA A 43 13.81 -16.94 12.48
N ASN A 44 13.08 -18.06 12.63
CA ASN A 44 11.69 -18.16 12.20
C ASN A 44 10.78 -17.22 12.99
N SER A 45 10.99 -17.10 14.29
CA SER A 45 10.25 -16.17 15.16
C SER A 45 10.49 -14.72 14.75
N ILE A 46 11.73 -14.31 14.48
CA ILE A 46 12.09 -12.99 13.99
C ILE A 46 11.46 -12.74 12.61
N ASN A 47 11.57 -13.70 11.68
CA ASN A 47 10.95 -13.56 10.35
C ASN A 47 9.41 -13.46 10.42
N ARG A 48 8.78 -14.16 11.37
CA ARG A 48 7.33 -14.01 11.64
C ARG A 48 7.01 -12.60 12.11
N LEU A 49 7.79 -12.04 13.04
CA LEU A 49 7.62 -10.67 13.53
C LEU A 49 7.83 -9.62 12.41
N VAL A 50 8.76 -9.86 11.49
CA VAL A 50 8.91 -9.04 10.27
C VAL A 50 7.66 -9.14 9.38
N ARG A 51 7.12 -10.35 9.20
CA ARG A 51 5.93 -10.56 8.36
C ARG A 51 4.70 -9.83 8.91
N ILE A 52 4.51 -9.85 10.24
CA ILE A 52 3.38 -9.16 10.88
C ILE A 52 3.65 -7.68 11.19
N GLY A 53 4.81 -7.14 10.78
CA GLY A 53 5.13 -5.71 10.88
C GLY A 53 5.52 -5.21 12.27
N LYS A 54 5.98 -6.07 13.14
CA LYS A 54 6.54 -5.68 14.45
C LYS A 54 8.04 -5.37 14.37
N LEU A 55 8.72 -5.99 13.42
CA LEU A 55 10.12 -5.75 13.10
C LEU A 55 10.25 -5.41 11.61
N GLN A 56 11.35 -4.75 11.25
CA GLN A 56 11.77 -4.54 9.86
C GLN A 56 13.10 -5.26 9.60
N ARG A 57 13.27 -5.73 8.36
CA ARG A 57 14.58 -6.21 7.89
C ARG A 57 15.31 -5.03 7.26
N VAL A 58 16.40 -4.60 7.87
CA VAL A 58 17.23 -3.47 7.40
C VAL A 58 18.07 -3.90 6.20
N ARG A 59 18.74 -5.07 6.33
CA ARG A 59 19.52 -5.75 5.28
C ARG A 59 19.54 -7.25 5.53
N LEU A 60 20.19 -8.02 4.68
CA LEU A 60 20.25 -9.47 4.82
C LEU A 60 20.78 -9.86 6.20
N GLY A 61 19.97 -10.62 6.96
CA GLY A 61 20.31 -11.10 8.30
C GLY A 61 20.29 -10.05 9.41
N VAL A 62 19.95 -8.78 9.12
CA VAL A 62 19.90 -7.68 10.10
C VAL A 62 18.49 -7.15 10.23
N PHE A 63 18.06 -6.98 11.45
CA PHE A 63 16.70 -6.60 11.84
C PHE A 63 16.71 -5.39 12.79
N ALA A 64 15.63 -4.65 12.84
CA ALA A 64 15.41 -3.55 13.77
C ALA A 64 13.94 -3.52 14.21
N LYS A 65 13.65 -2.79 15.30
CA LYS A 65 12.27 -2.42 15.63
C LYS A 65 11.64 -1.67 14.46
N MET A 66 10.38 -1.93 14.20
CA MET A 66 9.65 -1.18 13.19
C MET A 66 9.56 0.28 13.62
N LYS A 67 10.25 1.16 12.92
CA LYS A 67 10.21 2.62 13.16
C LYS A 67 9.00 3.26 12.47
N TYR A 68 8.49 2.61 11.41
CA TYR A 68 7.45 3.15 10.55
C TYR A 68 6.25 2.22 10.46
N ASN A 69 5.10 2.78 10.25
CA ASN A 69 3.88 2.02 10.02
C ASN A 69 3.95 1.27 8.66
N ARG A 70 3.28 0.13 8.57
CA ARG A 70 2.99 -0.46 7.27
C ARG A 70 1.82 0.26 6.63
N TRP A 71 2.00 0.56 5.36
CA TRP A 71 0.90 1.09 4.56
C TRP A 71 -0.22 0.07 4.44
N GLN A 72 -1.45 0.51 4.71
CA GLN A 72 -2.67 -0.26 4.51
C GLN A 72 -3.72 0.65 3.88
N VAL A 73 -4.46 0.08 2.94
CA VAL A 73 -5.62 0.73 2.33
C VAL A 73 -6.86 0.22 3.07
N VAL A 74 -7.68 1.13 3.58
CA VAL A 74 -8.94 0.78 4.22
C VAL A 74 -10.04 0.86 3.16
N LEU A 75 -10.68 -0.28 2.89
CA LEU A 75 -11.82 -0.36 1.96
C LEU A 75 -13.12 -0.32 2.75
N GLY A 76 -14.01 0.60 2.36
CA GLY A 76 -15.37 0.64 2.84
C GLY A 76 -16.29 -0.35 2.12
N GLU A 77 -17.56 -0.32 2.46
CA GLU A 77 -18.60 -1.19 1.88
C GLU A 77 -18.76 -0.96 0.37
N GLN A 78 -18.68 0.29 -0.09
CA GLN A 78 -18.83 0.63 -1.50
C GLN A 78 -17.69 0.06 -2.35
N GLU A 79 -16.43 0.23 -1.91
CA GLU A 79 -15.25 -0.29 -2.62
C GLU A 79 -15.32 -1.79 -2.77
N LYS A 80 -15.68 -2.50 -1.69
CA LYS A 80 -15.84 -3.95 -1.68
C LYS A 80 -16.96 -4.38 -2.62
N ALA A 81 -18.13 -3.75 -2.54
CA ALA A 81 -19.28 -4.06 -3.39
C ALA A 81 -18.98 -3.85 -4.88
N VAL A 82 -18.33 -2.74 -5.23
CA VAL A 82 -17.94 -2.46 -6.62
C VAL A 82 -16.91 -3.49 -7.12
N TYR A 83 -15.91 -3.82 -6.32
CA TYR A 83 -14.92 -4.85 -6.67
C TYR A 83 -15.57 -6.21 -6.89
N ASP A 84 -16.43 -6.65 -5.97
CA ASP A 84 -17.11 -7.95 -6.03
C ASP A 84 -18.06 -8.03 -7.23
N LEU A 85 -18.78 -6.93 -7.56
CA LEU A 85 -19.62 -6.84 -8.74
C LEU A 85 -18.82 -7.03 -10.03
N ILE A 86 -17.68 -6.36 -10.16
CA ILE A 86 -16.80 -6.50 -11.33
C ILE A 86 -16.28 -7.94 -11.42
N HIS A 87 -15.83 -8.49 -10.28
CA HIS A 87 -15.21 -9.80 -10.25
C HIS A 87 -16.21 -10.95 -10.52
N ALA A 88 -17.48 -10.76 -10.15
CA ALA A 88 -18.55 -11.71 -10.45
C ALA A 88 -18.78 -11.86 -11.96
N GLN A 89 -18.69 -10.78 -12.73
CA GLN A 89 -18.87 -10.80 -14.19
C GLN A 89 -17.56 -11.06 -14.94
N TYR A 90 -16.44 -10.54 -14.43
CA TYR A 90 -15.13 -10.65 -15.05
C TYR A 90 -14.09 -11.27 -14.10
N PRO A 91 -14.18 -12.55 -13.75
CA PRO A 91 -13.35 -13.16 -12.70
C PRO A 91 -11.85 -13.23 -13.03
N LEU A 92 -11.49 -13.10 -14.31
CA LEU A 92 -10.09 -13.13 -14.76
C LEU A 92 -9.48 -11.74 -14.91
N VAL A 93 -10.28 -10.67 -14.87
CA VAL A 93 -9.79 -9.30 -14.98
C VAL A 93 -9.10 -8.89 -13.69
N LYS A 94 -7.91 -8.36 -13.81
CA LYS A 94 -7.19 -7.80 -12.67
C LYS A 94 -7.75 -6.43 -12.31
N VAL A 95 -8.34 -6.36 -11.13
CA VAL A 95 -8.95 -5.14 -10.58
C VAL A 95 -8.11 -4.63 -9.42
N CYS A 96 -7.79 -3.34 -9.40
CA CYS A 96 -7.24 -2.65 -8.25
C CYS A 96 -8.27 -1.65 -7.74
N VAL A 97 -8.54 -1.66 -6.43
CA VAL A 97 -9.55 -0.80 -5.81
C VAL A 97 -8.97 -0.01 -4.64
N TYR A 98 -9.39 1.23 -4.52
CA TYR A 98 -9.12 2.12 -3.38
C TYR A 98 -10.10 3.30 -3.40
N ASN A 99 -10.11 4.10 -2.35
CA ASN A 99 -10.89 5.34 -2.28
C ASN A 99 -10.00 6.56 -2.10
N GLY A 100 -10.56 7.74 -2.25
CA GLY A 100 -9.84 9.00 -2.10
C GLY A 100 -9.37 9.28 -0.67
N GLU A 101 -10.03 8.73 0.34
CA GLU A 101 -9.61 8.84 1.74
C GLU A 101 -8.26 8.15 2.01
N THR A 102 -7.87 7.21 1.12
CA THR A 102 -6.54 6.56 1.17
C THR A 102 -5.40 7.57 1.20
N PHE A 103 -5.57 8.76 0.61
CA PHE A 103 -4.53 9.79 0.60
C PHE A 103 -4.50 10.66 1.86
N ALA A 104 -5.58 10.70 2.65
CA ALA A 104 -5.75 11.61 3.78
C ALA A 104 -4.58 11.61 4.79
N PRO A 105 -3.98 10.46 5.17
CA PRO A 105 -2.86 10.43 6.11
C PRO A 105 -1.59 11.10 5.58
N LEU A 106 -1.49 11.34 4.28
CA LEU A 106 -0.30 11.91 3.63
C LEU A 106 -0.45 13.40 3.33
N GLN A 107 -1.68 13.90 3.21
CA GLN A 107 -2.00 15.25 2.77
C GLN A 107 -1.69 16.29 3.85
N HIS A 108 -1.18 17.45 3.45
CA HIS A 108 -1.11 18.62 4.30
C HIS A 108 -2.46 19.33 4.40
N HIS A 109 -3.12 19.49 3.27
CA HIS A 109 -4.48 20.00 3.20
C HIS A 109 -5.44 18.87 2.91
N LEU A 110 -6.28 18.51 3.88
CA LEU A 110 -7.28 17.46 3.73
C LEU A 110 -8.25 17.82 2.60
N ALA A 111 -8.02 17.25 1.43
CA ALA A 111 -9.03 17.25 0.38
C ALA A 111 -10.02 16.12 0.70
N PHE A 112 -11.24 16.48 1.01
CA PHE A 112 -12.31 15.52 1.24
C PHE A 112 -12.62 14.81 -0.09
N ASN A 113 -12.22 13.55 -0.22
CA ASN A 113 -12.39 12.76 -1.43
C ASN A 113 -13.00 11.40 -1.08
N GLN A 114 -14.28 11.20 -1.44
CA GLN A 114 -15.05 9.98 -1.23
C GLN A 114 -15.16 9.12 -2.50
N ALA A 115 -14.50 9.51 -3.59
CA ALA A 115 -14.56 8.76 -4.82
C ALA A 115 -13.92 7.38 -4.66
N THR A 116 -14.54 6.36 -5.21
CA THR A 116 -13.99 5.01 -5.38
C THR A 116 -13.22 4.96 -6.69
N TYR A 117 -11.96 4.56 -6.63
CA TYR A 117 -11.10 4.38 -7.79
C TYR A 117 -10.98 2.90 -8.14
N ILE A 118 -11.30 2.58 -9.39
CA ILE A 118 -11.18 1.25 -9.98
C ILE A 118 -10.19 1.31 -11.11
N GLU A 119 -9.13 0.52 -11.01
CA GLU A 119 -8.18 0.37 -12.11
C GLU A 119 -8.22 -1.06 -12.62
N VAL A 120 -8.48 -1.21 -13.91
CA VAL A 120 -8.57 -2.50 -14.60
C VAL A 120 -7.67 -2.53 -15.83
N GLU A 121 -7.40 -3.72 -16.35
CA GLU A 121 -6.67 -3.87 -17.61
C GLU A 121 -7.31 -3.01 -18.69
N ARG A 122 -6.47 -2.40 -19.54
CA ARG A 122 -6.89 -1.40 -20.54
C ARG A 122 -8.09 -1.86 -21.37
N ASP A 123 -8.04 -3.11 -21.82
CA ASP A 123 -9.06 -3.68 -22.69
C ASP A 123 -10.39 -3.96 -21.98
N SER A 124 -10.40 -3.88 -20.65
CA SER A 124 -11.59 -4.10 -19.81
C SER A 124 -12.22 -2.79 -19.32
N VAL A 125 -11.59 -1.64 -19.54
CA VAL A 125 -12.04 -0.34 -18.99
C VAL A 125 -13.46 -0.01 -19.42
N GLU A 126 -13.75 -0.10 -20.72
CA GLU A 126 -15.05 0.25 -21.29
C GLU A 126 -16.15 -0.71 -20.79
N SER A 127 -15.87 -2.02 -20.79
CA SER A 127 -16.81 -3.03 -20.32
C SER A 127 -17.16 -2.85 -18.84
N VAL A 128 -16.15 -2.57 -17.99
CA VAL A 128 -16.35 -2.32 -16.56
C VAL A 128 -17.10 -1.00 -16.33
N PHE A 129 -16.79 0.04 -17.09
CA PHE A 129 -17.50 1.31 -17.04
C PHE A 129 -19.00 1.13 -17.29
N HIS A 130 -19.38 0.46 -18.36
CA HIS A 130 -20.80 0.21 -18.70
C HIS A 130 -21.48 -0.68 -17.65
N GLN A 131 -20.82 -1.74 -17.20
CA GLN A 131 -21.36 -2.60 -16.14
C GLN A 131 -21.72 -1.80 -14.88
N LEU A 132 -20.85 -0.89 -14.46
CA LEU A 132 -21.12 -0.07 -13.27
C LEU A 132 -22.19 0.96 -13.49
N GLN A 133 -22.30 1.54 -14.71
CA GLN A 133 -23.43 2.40 -15.08
C GLN A 133 -24.78 1.65 -15.04
N ASP A 134 -24.81 0.45 -15.62
CA ASP A 134 -25.99 -0.40 -15.63
C ASP A 134 -26.42 -0.83 -14.21
N ALA A 135 -25.46 -0.95 -13.30
CA ALA A 135 -25.68 -1.19 -11.89
C ALA A 135 -26.12 0.06 -11.08
N GLY A 136 -26.25 1.23 -11.75
CA GLY A 136 -26.75 2.46 -11.16
C GLY A 136 -25.72 3.31 -10.42
N TYR A 137 -24.41 3.05 -10.60
CA TYR A 137 -23.38 3.92 -10.04
C TYR A 137 -23.19 5.17 -10.90
N GLU A 138 -22.85 6.29 -10.25
CA GLU A 138 -22.34 7.48 -10.95
C GLU A 138 -20.87 7.24 -11.29
N VAL A 139 -20.56 7.00 -12.58
CA VAL A 139 -19.25 6.52 -13.04
C VAL A 139 -18.62 7.48 -14.02
N TYR A 140 -17.32 7.71 -13.86
CA TYR A 140 -16.48 8.48 -14.78
C TYR A 140 -15.36 7.59 -15.34
N CYS A 141 -15.15 7.63 -16.66
CA CYS A 141 -14.17 6.81 -17.35
C CYS A 141 -12.94 7.64 -17.72
N CYS A 142 -11.78 7.29 -17.22
CA CYS A 142 -10.49 7.88 -17.54
C CYS A 142 -10.52 9.43 -17.62
N PRO A 143 -11.03 10.15 -16.59
CA PRO A 143 -11.19 11.59 -16.68
C PRO A 143 -9.85 12.27 -16.93
N ASP A 144 -9.83 13.17 -17.93
CA ASP A 144 -8.74 14.11 -18.09
C ASP A 144 -8.85 15.25 -17.06
N GLU A 145 -7.88 16.17 -17.07
CA GLU A 145 -7.84 17.26 -16.10
C GLU A 145 -9.07 18.18 -16.19
N GLN A 146 -9.53 18.46 -17.40
CA GLN A 146 -10.70 19.32 -17.65
C GLN A 146 -11.98 18.64 -17.18
N MET A 147 -12.14 17.36 -17.48
CA MET A 147 -13.28 16.57 -17.00
C MET A 147 -13.25 16.45 -15.47
N ALA A 148 -12.09 16.14 -14.89
CA ALA A 148 -11.92 16.02 -13.44
C ALA A 148 -12.25 17.33 -12.73
N TYR A 149 -11.82 18.47 -13.27
CA TYR A 149 -12.10 19.78 -12.69
C TYR A 149 -13.57 20.21 -12.80
N ASN A 150 -14.19 20.00 -13.96
CA ASN A 150 -15.51 20.57 -14.22
C ASN A 150 -16.68 19.66 -13.82
N TYR A 151 -16.50 18.35 -13.83
CA TYR A 151 -17.62 17.39 -13.74
C TYR A 151 -17.46 16.35 -12.63
N VAL A 152 -16.24 16.02 -12.20
CA VAL A 152 -15.99 14.97 -11.20
C VAL A 152 -16.03 15.56 -9.79
N ASP A 153 -17.18 15.45 -9.14
CA ASP A 153 -17.33 15.88 -7.74
C ASP A 153 -16.86 14.76 -6.79
N VAL A 154 -15.56 14.75 -6.49
CA VAL A 154 -14.95 13.77 -5.58
C VAL A 154 -15.49 13.79 -4.15
N LYS A 155 -16.28 14.79 -3.76
CA LYS A 155 -16.97 14.83 -2.45
C LYS A 155 -18.16 13.89 -2.39
N LYS A 156 -18.62 13.42 -3.55
CA LYS A 156 -19.69 12.44 -3.67
C LYS A 156 -19.12 11.03 -3.75
N LYS A 157 -19.99 10.05 -3.45
CA LYS A 157 -19.69 8.63 -3.63
C LYS A 157 -19.80 8.20 -5.09
N ILE A 158 -18.92 8.72 -5.91
CA ILE A 158 -18.78 8.37 -7.33
C ILE A 158 -17.76 7.26 -7.54
N VAL A 159 -17.74 6.67 -8.73
CA VAL A 159 -16.74 5.70 -9.14
C VAL A 159 -15.93 6.25 -10.32
N VAL A 160 -14.60 6.18 -10.23
CA VAL A 160 -13.70 6.53 -11.31
C VAL A 160 -13.03 5.26 -11.84
N VAL A 161 -13.29 4.91 -13.09
CA VAL A 161 -12.68 3.75 -13.75
C VAL A 161 -11.51 4.20 -14.59
N LYS A 162 -10.34 3.58 -14.39
CA LYS A 162 -9.09 3.90 -15.11
C LYS A 162 -8.38 2.64 -15.60
N ALA A 163 -7.48 2.83 -16.56
CA ALA A 163 -6.60 1.76 -16.99
C ALA A 163 -5.50 1.48 -15.95
N LEU A 164 -5.40 0.25 -15.48
CA LEU A 164 -4.30 -0.21 -14.65
C LEU A 164 -3.01 -0.21 -15.45
N VAL A 165 -2.02 0.51 -14.97
CA VAL A 165 -0.70 0.53 -15.61
C VAL A 165 -0.03 -0.84 -15.45
N SER A 166 0.48 -1.37 -16.56
CA SER A 166 1.14 -2.69 -16.53
C SER A 166 2.31 -2.70 -15.54
N GLN A 167 2.42 -3.77 -14.75
CA GLN A 167 3.39 -3.92 -13.66
C GLN A 167 3.27 -2.85 -12.55
N ALA A 168 2.11 -2.19 -12.41
CA ALA A 168 1.84 -1.36 -11.25
C ALA A 168 1.99 -2.20 -9.97
N PRO A 169 2.69 -1.67 -8.95
CA PRO A 169 2.86 -2.42 -7.71
C PRO A 169 1.58 -2.43 -6.90
N LEU A 170 0.99 -3.61 -6.78
CA LEU A 170 -0.22 -3.88 -6.00
C LEU A 170 0.12 -4.74 -4.78
N ALA A 171 -0.73 -4.63 -3.77
CA ALA A 171 -0.78 -5.51 -2.62
C ALA A 171 -2.12 -6.27 -2.60
N ARG A 172 -2.17 -7.41 -1.92
CA ARG A 172 -3.42 -8.13 -1.65
C ARG A 172 -3.76 -7.99 -0.19
N GLN A 173 -4.92 -7.42 0.10
CA GLN A 173 -5.44 -7.20 1.45
C GLN A 173 -6.86 -7.74 1.51
N GLU A 174 -7.17 -8.60 2.47
CA GLU A 174 -8.50 -9.21 2.67
C GLU A 174 -9.12 -9.84 1.40
N GLY A 175 -8.30 -10.27 0.45
CA GLY A 175 -8.76 -10.81 -0.84
C GLY A 175 -8.77 -9.81 -2.00
N TYR A 176 -8.74 -8.52 -1.74
CA TYR A 176 -8.78 -7.42 -2.72
C TYR A 176 -7.36 -7.00 -3.16
N TYR A 177 -7.21 -6.64 -4.43
CA TYR A 177 -5.99 -5.97 -4.88
C TYR A 177 -6.12 -4.47 -4.66
N VAL A 178 -5.17 -3.92 -3.91
CA VAL A 178 -5.09 -2.49 -3.56
C VAL A 178 -3.74 -1.92 -4.00
N PRO A 179 -3.63 -0.59 -4.19
CA PRO A 179 -2.36 0.02 -4.54
C PRO A 179 -1.38 -0.06 -3.37
N THR A 180 -0.09 -0.28 -3.67
CA THR A 180 0.95 -0.04 -2.67
C THR A 180 1.22 1.46 -2.52
N LEU A 181 1.85 1.86 -1.42
CA LEU A 181 2.22 3.26 -1.20
C LEU A 181 3.09 3.80 -2.33
N GLU A 182 4.04 2.98 -2.82
CA GLU A 182 4.92 3.38 -3.91
C GLU A 182 4.17 3.68 -5.22
N LYS A 183 3.08 2.91 -5.48
CA LYS A 183 2.21 3.19 -6.63
C LYS A 183 1.52 4.54 -6.46
N LEU A 184 0.88 4.78 -5.32
CA LEU A 184 0.14 6.00 -5.06
C LEU A 184 1.02 7.25 -5.16
N LEU A 185 2.23 7.23 -4.57
CA LEU A 185 3.18 8.35 -4.61
C LEU A 185 3.65 8.72 -6.02
N VAL A 186 3.65 7.77 -6.95
CA VAL A 186 3.96 8.03 -8.36
C VAL A 186 2.73 8.53 -9.10
N ASP A 187 1.56 7.91 -8.87
CA ASP A 187 0.35 8.21 -9.62
C ASP A 187 -0.18 9.61 -9.32
N ILE A 188 -0.13 10.09 -8.07
CA ILE A 188 -0.50 11.48 -7.73
C ILE A 188 0.31 12.53 -8.50
N ARG A 189 1.53 12.20 -8.97
CA ARG A 189 2.37 13.10 -9.77
C ARG A 189 2.06 13.05 -11.26
N LYS A 190 1.34 12.01 -11.70
CA LYS A 190 1.15 11.73 -13.14
C LYS A 190 -0.30 11.78 -13.57
N ASP A 191 -1.22 11.27 -12.76
CA ASP A 191 -2.61 11.11 -13.14
C ASP A 191 -3.34 12.44 -13.06
N LYS A 192 -4.04 12.79 -14.12
CA LYS A 192 -4.68 14.09 -14.30
C LYS A 192 -5.88 14.29 -13.39
N ASP A 193 -6.53 13.21 -12.97
CA ASP A 193 -7.60 13.22 -11.98
C ASP A 193 -7.11 13.60 -10.57
N PHE A 194 -5.80 13.56 -10.33
CA PHE A 194 -5.16 14.01 -9.09
C PHE A 194 -4.49 15.39 -9.22
N TYR A 195 -4.94 16.24 -10.17
CA TYR A 195 -4.34 17.55 -10.43
C TYR A 195 -4.17 18.41 -9.16
N TYR A 196 -5.13 18.34 -8.24
CA TYR A 196 -5.14 19.10 -6.98
C TYR A 196 -4.11 18.60 -5.95
N MET A 197 -3.53 17.41 -6.13
CA MET A 197 -2.47 16.84 -5.29
C MET A 197 -1.08 16.93 -5.94
N GLN A 198 -0.93 17.57 -7.10
CA GLN A 198 0.34 17.69 -7.81
C GLN A 198 1.23 18.83 -7.27
N GLY A 199 2.44 18.95 -7.80
CA GLY A 199 3.38 20.00 -7.43
C GLY A 199 3.89 19.88 -6.00
N ILE A 200 3.73 20.94 -5.23
CA ILE A 200 4.24 21.04 -3.85
C ILE A 200 3.55 20.02 -2.94
N GLU A 201 2.25 19.81 -3.10
CA GLU A 201 1.49 18.84 -2.31
C GLU A 201 2.02 17.42 -2.51
N ALA A 202 2.28 16.98 -3.76
CA ALA A 202 2.86 15.67 -4.03
C ALA A 202 4.24 15.48 -3.40
N SER A 203 5.02 16.55 -3.29
CA SER A 203 6.33 16.53 -2.62
C SER A 203 6.15 16.38 -1.11
N TYR A 204 5.27 17.17 -0.50
CA TYR A 204 4.91 17.05 0.90
C TYR A 204 4.40 15.65 1.26
N MET A 205 3.46 15.10 0.46
CA MET A 205 2.93 13.76 0.66
C MET A 205 4.03 12.69 0.60
N THR A 206 5.02 12.85 -0.28
CA THR A 206 6.16 11.94 -0.38
C THR A 206 7.05 11.99 0.87
N ASP A 207 7.33 13.19 1.38
CA ASP A 207 8.14 13.39 2.58
C ASP A 207 7.42 12.86 3.82
N THR A 208 6.12 13.14 3.96
CA THR A 208 5.26 12.57 5.01
C THR A 208 5.25 11.04 4.96
N ALA A 209 5.11 10.48 3.76
CA ALA A 209 5.13 9.03 3.58
C ALA A 209 6.46 8.41 4.03
N ARG A 210 7.60 9.05 3.73
CA ARG A 210 8.93 8.60 4.18
C ARG A 210 9.12 8.70 5.69
N GLN A 211 8.47 9.65 6.34
CA GLN A 211 8.53 9.80 7.79
C GLN A 211 7.64 8.81 8.53
N MET A 212 6.49 8.44 7.95
CA MET A 212 5.46 7.66 8.64
C MET A 212 5.45 6.18 8.27
N TYR A 213 5.89 5.82 7.05
CA TYR A 213 5.69 4.50 6.47
C TYR A 213 6.97 3.86 5.94
N VAL A 214 6.96 2.52 5.88
CA VAL A 214 8.01 1.76 5.19
C VAL A 214 7.80 1.87 3.68
N ILE A 215 8.76 2.45 2.99
CA ILE A 215 8.77 2.55 1.52
C ILE A 215 9.85 1.65 0.94
N ASN A 216 9.51 0.89 -0.08
CA ASN A 216 10.48 0.17 -0.89
C ASN A 216 11.00 1.08 -2.01
N GLU A 217 12.11 1.78 -1.75
CA GLU A 217 12.70 2.75 -2.68
C GLU A 217 13.03 2.15 -4.06
N GLN A 218 13.43 0.87 -4.11
CA GLN A 218 13.71 0.20 -5.39
C GLN A 218 12.40 0.01 -6.21
N LYS A 219 11.32 -0.39 -5.54
CA LYS A 219 10.00 -0.53 -6.14
C LYS A 219 9.47 0.83 -6.62
N LEU A 220 9.59 1.85 -5.78
CA LEU A 220 9.21 3.24 -6.07
C LEU A 220 9.91 3.74 -7.35
N ARG A 221 11.24 3.69 -7.38
CA ARG A 221 12.04 4.14 -8.54
C ARG A 221 11.74 3.36 -9.81
N ARG A 222 11.55 2.04 -9.72
CA ARG A 222 11.20 1.21 -10.88
C ARG A 222 9.85 1.62 -11.46
N TYR A 223 8.86 1.83 -10.62
CA TYR A 223 7.52 2.24 -11.09
C TYR A 223 7.53 3.69 -11.59
N ALA A 224 8.21 4.62 -10.93
CA ALA A 224 8.39 6.00 -11.37
C ALA A 224 9.04 6.07 -12.77
N LYS A 225 10.11 5.30 -13.00
CA LYS A 225 10.75 5.19 -14.34
C LYS A 225 9.75 4.71 -15.39
N ARG A 226 8.92 3.70 -15.07
CA ARG A 226 7.90 3.20 -15.99
C ARG A 226 6.83 4.23 -16.32
N ARG A 227 6.47 5.08 -15.37
CA ARG A 227 5.51 6.17 -15.50
C ARG A 227 6.10 7.45 -16.10
N ASN A 228 7.41 7.48 -16.31
CA ASN A 228 8.17 8.68 -16.70
C ASN A 228 7.93 9.85 -15.73
N VAL A 229 8.11 9.57 -14.43
CA VAL A 229 7.95 10.52 -13.32
C VAL A 229 9.28 10.65 -12.57
N ALA A 230 9.68 11.88 -12.29
CA ALA A 230 10.79 12.18 -11.37
C ALA A 230 10.32 12.05 -9.90
N MET A 231 11.14 11.38 -9.06
CA MET A 231 10.86 11.15 -7.63
C MET A 231 11.96 11.73 -6.78
#